data_20867a6904576f91cf5651809cb3d6d2
#
_entry.id   20867a6904576f91cf5651809cb3d6d2
#
_cell.length_a   1.000
_cell.length_b   1.000
_cell.length_c   1.000
_cell.angle_alpha   90.00
_cell.angle_beta   90.00
_cell.angle_gamma   90.00
#
_symmetry.space_group_name_H-M   'P 1'
#
loop_
_entity.id
_entity.type
_entity.pdbx_description
1 polymer ?
#
loop_
_entity_poly.entity_id
_entity_poly.type
_entity_poly.pdbx_seq_one_letter_code
_entity_poly.pdbx_strand_id
1 'polypeptide(L)'
;DPYEKSDCIEKSMKTHDRIFFIDFGIHVDDNSLEVVFEPNENMNVIVFPAVLDGIDWTMFKDKVKRGSTEPTRQMGLHFDTDVSSCIRENYYNVKSTRAKTWLMMCKPTLKHIKCRRTGEVKIHPKSVTMFEKFKESGVKIAAYTAANIVITYTHECVGNILNSAGIKSS
;
A
#
# COMPACT_ATOMS: atom_id res chain seq x y z
N ASP A 1 10.29 -5.69 13.97
CA ASP A 1 10.90 -6.86 13.34
C ASP A 1 10.03 -7.36 12.18
N PRO A 2 10.59 -7.58 10.96
CA PRO A 2 9.83 -8.07 9.81
C PRO A 2 9.20 -9.45 10.02
N TYR A 3 9.83 -10.30 10.83
CA TYR A 3 9.30 -11.64 11.14
C TYR A 3 8.10 -11.57 12.09
N GLU A 4 8.17 -10.75 13.12
CA GLU A 4 7.02 -10.50 14.02
C GLU A 4 5.84 -9.93 13.26
N LYS A 5 6.09 -9.04 12.29
CA LYS A 5 5.07 -8.51 11.38
C LYS A 5 4.40 -9.63 10.59
N SER A 6 5.17 -10.53 9.96
CA SER A 6 4.60 -11.63 9.19
C SER A 6 3.79 -12.60 10.04
N ASP A 7 4.28 -12.93 11.22
CA ASP A 7 3.58 -13.79 12.19
C ASP A 7 2.26 -13.15 12.67
N CYS A 8 2.27 -11.85 12.91
CA CYS A 8 1.06 -11.10 13.28
C CYS A 8 0.02 -11.16 12.16
N ILE A 9 0.43 -10.93 10.91
CA ILE A 9 -0.46 -11.02 9.74
C ILE A 9 -1.03 -12.45 9.61
N GLU A 10 -0.21 -13.48 9.71
CA GLU A 10 -0.65 -14.88 9.62
C GLU A 10 -1.69 -15.26 10.68
N LYS A 11 -1.48 -14.81 11.92
CA LYS A 11 -2.42 -15.03 13.03
C LYS A 11 -3.73 -14.27 12.77
N SER A 12 -3.63 -13.01 12.39
CA SER A 12 -4.79 -12.15 12.15
C SER A 12 -5.64 -12.62 10.98
N MET A 13 -5.04 -13.15 9.91
CA MET A 13 -5.77 -13.71 8.78
C MET A 13 -6.71 -14.86 9.13
N LYS A 14 -6.41 -15.60 10.19
CA LYS A 14 -7.20 -16.75 10.65
C LYS A 14 -8.38 -16.35 11.52
N THR A 15 -8.33 -15.18 12.13
CA THR A 15 -9.26 -14.74 13.18
C THR A 15 -10.09 -13.52 12.81
N HIS A 16 -9.68 -12.76 11.80
CA HIS A 16 -10.33 -11.53 11.37
C HIS A 16 -10.82 -11.63 9.91
N ASP A 17 -11.83 -10.87 9.55
CA ASP A 17 -12.33 -10.80 8.18
C ASP A 17 -11.49 -9.89 7.30
N ARG A 18 -10.91 -8.84 7.88
CA ARG A 18 -10.08 -7.85 7.18
C ARG A 18 -8.87 -7.47 8.03
N ILE A 19 -7.77 -7.17 7.36
CA ILE A 19 -6.57 -6.57 7.94
C ILE A 19 -6.31 -5.28 7.21
N PHE A 20 -6.32 -4.17 7.92
CA PHE A 20 -5.83 -2.90 7.41
C PHE A 20 -4.45 -2.64 8.00
N PHE A 21 -3.44 -2.68 7.14
CA PHE A 21 -2.06 -2.49 7.52
C PHE A 21 -1.61 -1.07 7.18
N ILE A 22 -1.05 -0.39 8.17
CA ILE A 22 -0.43 0.93 8.02
C ILE A 22 0.97 0.83 8.61
N ASP A 23 1.99 1.12 7.80
CA ASP A 23 3.38 1.15 8.27
C ASP A 23 3.67 2.43 9.07
N PHE A 24 4.77 2.40 9.81
CA PHE A 24 5.19 3.56 10.60
C PHE A 24 5.41 4.81 9.74
N GLY A 25 5.01 5.97 10.26
CA GLY A 25 5.17 7.25 9.58
C GLY A 25 4.18 7.49 8.42
N ILE A 26 3.12 6.69 8.31
CA ILE A 26 2.08 6.86 7.31
C ILE A 26 0.86 7.52 7.94
N HIS A 27 0.36 8.56 7.30
CA HIS A 27 -0.94 9.17 7.58
C HIS A 27 -1.91 8.85 6.45
N VAL A 28 -3.10 8.38 6.82
CA VAL A 28 -4.20 8.07 5.89
C VAL A 28 -5.35 9.01 6.22
N ASP A 29 -5.91 9.69 5.23
CA ASP A 29 -7.04 10.58 5.43
C ASP A 29 -8.36 9.81 5.64
N ASP A 30 -9.35 10.47 6.23
CA ASP A 30 -10.63 9.85 6.59
C ASP A 30 -11.39 9.31 5.36
N ASN A 31 -11.33 10.00 4.22
CA ASN A 31 -11.97 9.55 2.99
C ASN A 31 -11.36 8.25 2.46
N SER A 32 -10.04 8.09 2.59
CA SER A 32 -9.36 6.84 2.22
C SER A 32 -9.70 5.69 3.17
N LEU A 33 -10.05 5.98 4.43
CA LEU A 33 -10.48 4.98 5.40
C LEU A 33 -11.87 4.39 5.09
N GLU A 34 -12.73 5.10 4.38
CA GLU A 34 -14.05 4.59 3.99
C GLU A 34 -13.93 3.31 3.15
N VAL A 35 -12.90 3.20 2.32
CA VAL A 35 -12.61 2.01 1.50
C VAL A 35 -12.43 0.73 2.34
N VAL A 36 -11.97 0.88 3.58
CA VAL A 36 -11.77 -0.26 4.50
C VAL A 36 -13.10 -0.98 4.80
N PHE A 37 -14.21 -0.25 4.78
CA PHE A 37 -15.55 -0.76 5.14
C PHE A 37 -16.40 -1.08 3.91
N GLU A 38 -16.01 -0.64 2.72
CA GLU A 38 -16.74 -0.92 1.49
C GLU A 38 -16.75 -2.42 1.13
N PRO A 39 -17.81 -2.90 0.46
CA PRO A 39 -17.80 -4.22 -0.16
C PRO A 39 -16.83 -4.22 -1.36
N ASN A 40 -15.79 -5.03 -1.27
CA ASN A 40 -14.75 -5.12 -2.29
C ASN A 40 -14.84 -6.45 -3.03
N GLU A 41 -15.89 -6.62 -3.83
CA GLU A 41 -16.07 -7.80 -4.67
C GLU A 41 -14.94 -7.92 -5.71
N ASN A 42 -14.44 -9.14 -5.88
CA ASN A 42 -13.36 -9.47 -6.82
C ASN A 42 -11.97 -8.85 -6.57
N MET A 43 -11.75 -8.20 -5.44
CA MET A 43 -10.44 -7.74 -5.00
C MET A 43 -10.09 -8.40 -3.67
N ASN A 44 -8.92 -9.04 -3.58
CA ASN A 44 -8.49 -9.72 -2.36
C ASN A 44 -7.62 -8.82 -1.50
N VAL A 45 -6.81 -7.98 -2.14
CA VAL A 45 -5.95 -7.00 -1.48
C VAL A 45 -6.09 -5.67 -2.22
N ILE A 46 -6.22 -4.59 -1.46
CA ILE A 46 -6.22 -3.23 -1.99
C ILE A 46 -5.01 -2.51 -1.41
N VAL A 47 -4.13 -2.02 -2.27
CA VAL A 47 -2.99 -1.20 -1.87
C VAL A 47 -3.34 0.27 -2.05
N PHE A 48 -2.78 1.11 -1.18
CA PHE A 48 -2.95 2.56 -1.20
C PHE A 48 -1.61 3.17 -1.65
N PRO A 49 -1.48 3.53 -2.94
CA PRO A 49 -0.22 4.05 -3.46
C PRO A 49 0.21 5.33 -2.76
N ALA A 50 1.48 5.38 -2.40
CA ALA A 50 2.10 6.56 -1.84
C ALA A 50 3.22 7.07 -2.74
N VAL A 51 3.48 8.37 -2.67
CA VAL A 51 4.58 9.01 -3.40
C VAL A 51 5.89 8.65 -2.73
N LEU A 52 6.86 8.22 -3.53
CA LEU A 52 8.24 8.06 -3.09
C LEU A 52 8.92 9.43 -2.98
N ASP A 53 10.00 9.48 -2.21
CA ASP A 53 10.73 10.71 -1.92
C ASP A 53 11.26 11.41 -3.16
N GLY A 54 11.11 12.73 -3.16
CA GLY A 54 11.69 13.61 -4.13
C GLY A 54 10.85 13.80 -5.39
N ILE A 55 11.25 14.84 -6.15
CA ILE A 55 10.68 15.16 -7.46
C ILE A 55 11.73 14.83 -8.50
N ASP A 56 11.38 13.97 -9.45
CA ASP A 56 12.19 13.73 -10.65
C ASP A 56 11.97 14.86 -11.66
N TRP A 57 12.83 15.85 -11.61
CA TRP A 57 12.78 17.02 -12.50
C TRP A 57 13.03 16.68 -13.97
N THR A 58 13.77 15.62 -14.26
CA THR A 58 14.01 15.16 -15.63
C THR A 58 12.72 14.57 -16.20
N MET A 59 12.10 13.65 -15.47
CA MET A 59 10.80 13.08 -15.83
C MET A 59 9.73 14.16 -15.97
N PHE A 60 9.67 15.12 -15.04
CA PHE A 60 8.75 16.26 -15.11
C PHE A 60 8.89 17.04 -16.41
N LYS A 61 10.12 17.46 -16.75
CA LYS A 61 10.42 18.22 -17.97
C LYS A 61 10.06 17.43 -19.24
N ASP A 62 10.34 16.14 -19.26
CA ASP A 62 10.03 15.28 -20.40
C ASP A 62 8.52 15.11 -20.60
N LYS A 63 7.77 14.92 -19.51
CA LYS A 63 6.30 14.84 -19.57
C LYS A 63 5.68 16.16 -20.04
N VAL A 64 6.17 17.30 -19.57
CA VAL A 64 5.73 18.62 -20.04
C VAL A 64 6.00 18.79 -21.53
N LYS A 65 7.21 18.46 -22.00
CA LYS A 65 7.59 18.55 -23.41
C LYS A 65 6.73 17.66 -24.32
N ARG A 66 6.33 16.48 -23.83
CA ARG A 66 5.48 15.54 -24.59
C ARG A 66 3.99 15.90 -24.54
N GLY A 67 3.60 16.95 -23.81
CA GLY A 67 2.20 17.34 -23.66
C GLY A 67 1.36 16.34 -22.87
N SER A 68 1.92 15.76 -21.81
CA SER A 68 1.21 14.81 -20.95
C SER A 68 -0.08 15.42 -20.39
N THR A 69 -1.13 14.63 -20.37
CA THR A 69 -2.43 14.99 -19.78
C THR A 69 -2.50 14.78 -18.27
N GLU A 70 -1.42 14.28 -17.67
CA GLU A 70 -1.36 14.11 -16.23
C GLU A 70 -1.42 15.46 -15.49
N PRO A 71 -2.01 15.49 -14.28
CA PRO A 71 -1.96 16.69 -13.45
C PRO A 71 -0.52 17.14 -13.21
N THR A 72 -0.22 18.42 -13.42
CA THR A 72 1.13 18.99 -13.33
C THR A 72 1.83 18.62 -12.02
N ARG A 73 1.09 18.60 -10.91
CA ARG A 73 1.59 18.22 -9.57
C ARG A 73 2.07 16.77 -9.47
N GLN A 74 1.70 15.89 -10.42
CA GLN A 74 2.04 14.46 -10.40
C GLN A 74 3.13 14.10 -11.41
N MET A 75 3.43 14.97 -12.38
CA MET A 75 4.32 14.66 -13.51
C MET A 75 5.73 14.27 -13.11
N GLY A 76 6.24 14.75 -11.98
CA GLY A 76 7.58 14.45 -11.47
C GLY A 76 7.61 13.48 -10.29
N LEU A 77 6.49 12.83 -9.96
CA LEU A 77 6.40 11.96 -8.80
C LEU A 77 6.53 10.49 -9.21
N HIS A 78 7.30 9.75 -8.42
CA HIS A 78 7.33 8.30 -8.44
C HIS A 78 6.43 7.75 -7.34
N PHE A 79 5.67 6.71 -7.66
CA PHE A 79 4.83 6.02 -6.69
C PHE A 79 5.47 4.68 -6.30
N ASP A 80 5.12 4.19 -5.12
CA ASP A 80 5.54 2.87 -4.63
C ASP A 80 4.80 1.70 -5.30
N THR A 81 3.87 2.01 -6.20
CA THR A 81 3.00 1.04 -6.86
C THR A 81 2.89 1.35 -8.35
N ASP A 82 3.17 0.35 -9.18
CA ASP A 82 2.95 0.38 -10.62
C ASP A 82 1.60 -0.26 -10.95
N VAL A 83 0.79 0.45 -11.70
CA VAL A 83 -0.55 -0.01 -12.11
C VAL A 83 -0.62 -0.35 -13.60
N SER A 84 -1.65 -1.09 -13.98
CA SER A 84 -1.92 -1.45 -15.38
C SER A 84 -3.31 -1.01 -15.81
N SER A 85 -4.23 -1.94 -16.02
CA SER A 85 -5.58 -1.67 -16.51
C SER A 85 -6.51 -1.20 -15.39
N CYS A 86 -7.44 -0.32 -15.74
CA CYS A 86 -8.52 0.10 -14.87
C CYS A 86 -9.48 -1.10 -14.62
N ILE A 87 -9.87 -1.32 -13.37
CA ILE A 87 -10.89 -2.30 -12.97
C ILE A 87 -12.25 -1.60 -12.90
N ARG A 88 -12.31 -0.48 -12.19
CA ARG A 88 -13.43 0.44 -12.05
C ARG A 88 -12.89 1.81 -11.63
N GLU A 89 -13.74 2.80 -11.53
CA GLU A 89 -13.33 4.15 -11.11
C GLU A 89 -12.43 4.09 -9.85
N ASN A 90 -11.28 4.75 -9.93
CA ASN A 90 -10.23 4.81 -8.89
C ASN A 90 -9.56 3.47 -8.51
N TYR A 91 -9.88 2.36 -9.18
CA TYR A 91 -9.27 1.06 -8.92
C TYR A 91 -8.57 0.51 -10.15
N TYR A 92 -7.30 0.13 -9.99
CA TYR A 92 -6.44 -0.36 -11.06
C TYR A 92 -5.77 -1.66 -10.67
N ASN A 93 -5.54 -2.53 -11.66
CA ASN A 93 -4.73 -3.73 -11.48
C ASN A 93 -3.27 -3.35 -11.18
N VAL A 94 -2.65 -4.04 -10.24
CA VAL A 94 -1.28 -3.81 -9.81
C VAL A 94 -0.31 -4.68 -10.61
N LYS A 95 0.72 -4.05 -11.21
CA LYS A 95 1.88 -4.74 -11.80
C LYS A 95 2.87 -5.15 -10.73
N SER A 96 3.32 -4.17 -9.94
CA SER A 96 4.24 -4.34 -8.82
C SER A 96 3.92 -3.33 -7.73
N THR A 97 4.22 -3.64 -6.47
CA THR A 97 3.98 -2.72 -5.37
C THR A 97 4.95 -2.94 -4.21
N ARG A 98 5.30 -1.82 -3.58
CA ARG A 98 6.02 -1.73 -2.31
C ARG A 98 5.18 -0.97 -1.29
N ALA A 99 3.86 -0.94 -1.49
CA ALA A 99 2.96 -0.14 -0.68
C ALA A 99 3.13 -0.43 0.82
N LYS A 100 3.17 0.64 1.57
CA LYS A 100 3.28 0.63 3.03
C LYS A 100 1.92 0.66 3.72
N THR A 101 0.86 0.82 2.94
CA THR A 101 -0.53 0.81 3.42
C THR A 101 -1.36 -0.06 2.50
N TRP A 102 -2.08 -1.00 3.06
CA TRP A 102 -2.91 -1.93 2.31
C TRP A 102 -4.03 -2.55 3.15
N LEU A 103 -5.10 -2.91 2.49
CA LEU A 103 -6.24 -3.64 3.03
C LEU A 103 -6.26 -5.05 2.45
N MET A 104 -6.46 -6.04 3.28
CA MET A 104 -6.60 -7.44 2.87
C MET A 104 -7.94 -7.99 3.34
N MET A 105 -8.68 -8.61 2.45
CA MET A 105 -9.82 -9.44 2.75
C MET A 105 -9.32 -10.85 3.06
N CYS A 106 -9.35 -11.25 4.34
CA CYS A 106 -8.64 -12.43 4.83
C CYS A 106 -9.15 -13.74 4.21
N LYS A 107 -10.44 -14.01 4.28
CA LYS A 107 -11.04 -15.26 3.77
C LYS A 107 -10.77 -15.52 2.28
N PRO A 108 -11.02 -14.56 1.36
CA PRO A 108 -10.73 -14.78 -0.05
C PRO A 108 -9.23 -14.90 -0.33
N THR A 109 -8.38 -14.15 0.37
CA THR A 109 -6.91 -14.26 0.21
C THR A 109 -6.41 -15.62 0.68
N LEU A 110 -6.86 -16.11 1.82
CA LEU A 110 -6.50 -17.44 2.36
C LEU A 110 -6.80 -18.58 1.37
N LYS A 111 -7.88 -18.50 0.59
CA LYS A 111 -8.22 -19.51 -0.43
C LYS A 111 -7.11 -19.67 -1.49
N HIS A 112 -6.38 -18.61 -1.77
CA HIS A 112 -5.31 -18.62 -2.77
C HIS A 112 -3.96 -19.03 -2.20
N ILE A 113 -3.62 -18.59 -0.99
CA ILE A 113 -2.26 -18.73 -0.42
C ILE A 113 -2.09 -19.93 0.50
N LYS A 114 -3.19 -20.52 0.97
CA LYS A 114 -3.15 -21.69 1.83
C LYS A 114 -2.58 -22.91 1.11
N CYS A 115 -1.53 -23.50 1.67
CA CYS A 115 -0.98 -24.73 1.12
C CYS A 115 -2.03 -25.86 1.12
N ARG A 116 -2.31 -26.44 -0.04
CA ARG A 116 -3.32 -27.51 -0.18
C ARG A 116 -2.96 -28.79 0.58
N ARG A 117 -1.66 -29.06 0.76
CA ARG A 117 -1.17 -30.29 1.40
C ARG A 117 -1.12 -30.18 2.92
N THR A 118 -0.60 -29.07 3.45
CA THR A 118 -0.36 -28.91 4.90
C THR A 118 -1.40 -28.02 5.55
N GLY A 119 -2.16 -27.23 4.78
CA GLY A 119 -3.08 -26.23 5.31
C GLY A 119 -2.37 -24.99 5.89
N GLU A 120 -1.04 -24.95 5.81
CA GLU A 120 -0.25 -23.83 6.32
C GLU A 120 -0.37 -22.59 5.44
N VAL A 121 -0.25 -21.45 6.07
CA VAL A 121 -0.13 -20.13 5.44
C VAL A 121 1.20 -19.56 5.85
N LYS A 122 1.99 -19.11 4.88
CA LYS A 122 3.27 -18.45 5.13
C LYS A 122 3.29 -17.09 4.47
N ILE A 123 3.46 -16.06 5.28
CA ILE A 123 3.60 -14.67 4.82
C ILE A 123 5.09 -14.32 4.77
N HIS A 124 5.53 -13.79 3.63
CA HIS A 124 6.93 -13.37 3.51
C HIS A 124 7.17 -12.08 4.29
N PRO A 125 8.26 -11.97 5.09
CA PRO A 125 8.53 -10.79 5.92
C PRO A 125 8.77 -9.51 5.11
N LYS A 126 9.33 -9.62 3.89
CA LYS A 126 9.50 -8.48 2.98
C LYS A 126 8.22 -8.25 2.18
N SER A 127 7.63 -7.05 2.27
CA SER A 127 6.36 -6.71 1.61
C SER A 127 6.38 -6.91 0.09
N VAL A 128 7.47 -6.55 -0.59
CA VAL A 128 7.61 -6.74 -2.05
C VAL A 128 7.42 -8.22 -2.41
N THR A 129 8.20 -9.09 -1.78
CA THR A 129 8.14 -10.54 -2.04
C THR A 129 6.81 -11.14 -1.60
N MET A 130 6.19 -10.61 -0.55
CA MET A 130 4.84 -11.01 -0.14
C MET A 130 3.83 -10.76 -1.26
N PHE A 131 3.81 -9.56 -1.84
CA PHE A 131 2.89 -9.22 -2.92
C PHE A 131 3.17 -10.00 -4.22
N GLU A 132 4.44 -10.25 -4.54
CA GLU A 132 4.83 -11.11 -5.67
C GLU A 132 4.25 -12.51 -5.51
N LYS A 133 4.46 -13.14 -4.36
CA LYS A 133 3.92 -14.47 -4.04
C LYS A 133 2.39 -14.50 -4.04
N PHE A 134 1.74 -13.44 -3.59
CA PHE A 134 0.29 -13.31 -3.65
C PHE A 134 -0.19 -13.33 -5.11
N LYS A 135 0.44 -12.56 -5.98
CA LYS A 135 0.11 -12.55 -7.41
C LYS A 135 0.32 -13.93 -8.07
N GLU A 136 1.46 -14.58 -7.80
CA GLU A 136 1.75 -15.93 -8.28
C GLU A 136 0.71 -16.95 -7.81
N SER A 137 0.14 -16.77 -6.63
CA SER A 137 -0.92 -17.62 -6.08
C SER A 137 -2.32 -17.28 -6.60
N GLY A 138 -2.46 -16.26 -7.45
CA GLY A 138 -3.74 -15.84 -8.01
C GLY A 138 -4.53 -14.85 -7.14
N VAL A 139 -3.92 -14.27 -6.11
CA VAL A 139 -4.53 -13.19 -5.32
C VAL A 139 -4.69 -11.95 -6.20
N LYS A 140 -5.90 -11.41 -6.24
CA LYS A 140 -6.21 -10.19 -6.99
C LYS A 140 -5.85 -8.96 -6.16
N ILE A 141 -4.81 -8.25 -6.60
CA ILE A 141 -4.33 -7.03 -5.97
C ILE A 141 -4.74 -5.83 -6.81
N ALA A 142 -5.48 -4.91 -6.20
CA ALA A 142 -5.88 -3.64 -6.80
C ALA A 142 -5.22 -2.46 -6.09
N ALA A 143 -4.99 -1.38 -6.81
CA ALA A 143 -4.55 -0.09 -6.27
C ALA A 143 -5.73 0.87 -6.23
N TYR A 144 -5.98 1.47 -5.08
CA TYR A 144 -6.94 2.57 -4.92
C TYR A 144 -6.21 3.89 -5.10
N THR A 145 -6.37 4.51 -6.27
CA THR A 145 -5.58 5.68 -6.70
C THR A 145 -6.12 7.02 -6.21
N ALA A 146 -7.34 7.05 -5.66
CA ALA A 146 -7.88 8.26 -5.03
C ALA A 146 -7.45 8.44 -3.57
N ALA A 147 -6.68 7.49 -3.02
CA ALA A 147 -6.15 7.60 -1.67
C ALA A 147 -5.21 8.80 -1.51
N ASN A 148 -5.35 9.48 -0.40
CA ASN A 148 -4.44 10.54 0.01
C ASN A 148 -3.54 10.03 1.14
N ILE A 149 -2.37 9.51 0.78
CA ILE A 149 -1.40 8.92 1.69
C ILE A 149 -0.23 9.87 1.84
N VAL A 150 0.04 10.27 3.07
CA VAL A 150 1.19 11.13 3.41
C VAL A 150 2.23 10.32 4.16
N ILE A 151 3.47 10.33 3.68
CA ILE A 151 4.61 9.72 4.35
C ILE A 151 5.34 10.81 5.13
N THR A 152 5.44 10.62 6.44
CA THR A 152 6.21 11.50 7.32
C THR A 152 7.59 10.88 7.53
N TYR A 153 8.63 11.67 7.27
CA TYR A 153 10.00 11.22 7.43
C TYR A 153 10.37 11.01 8.90
N THR A 154 11.33 10.13 9.16
CA THR A 154 11.76 9.79 10.53
C THR A 154 12.20 11.03 11.32
N HIS A 155 12.90 11.98 10.69
CA HIS A 155 13.31 13.22 11.36
C HIS A 155 12.15 14.15 11.68
N GLU A 156 11.10 14.19 10.84
CA GLU A 156 9.88 14.95 11.11
C GLU A 156 9.07 14.29 12.22
N CYS A 157 9.00 12.95 12.25
CA CYS A 157 8.38 12.23 13.36
C CYS A 157 9.06 12.54 14.69
N VAL A 158 10.40 12.53 14.74
CA VAL A 158 11.16 12.89 15.95
C VAL A 158 10.91 14.34 16.34
N GLY A 159 10.92 15.27 15.38
CA GLY A 159 10.60 16.68 15.60
C GLY A 159 9.20 16.86 16.21
N ASN A 160 8.20 16.16 15.69
CA ASN A 160 6.83 16.21 16.19
C ASN A 160 6.70 15.63 17.61
N ILE A 161 7.42 14.53 17.91
CA ILE A 161 7.47 13.95 19.25
C ILE A 161 8.11 14.92 20.23
N LEU A 162 9.24 15.52 19.87
CA LEU A 162 9.94 16.49 20.71
C LEU A 162 9.07 17.73 20.97
N ASN A 163 8.41 18.26 19.95
CA ASN A 163 7.50 19.40 20.06
C ASN A 163 6.32 19.10 20.98
N SER A 164 5.72 17.89 20.86
CA SER A 164 4.62 17.47 21.75
C SER A 164 5.07 17.28 23.20
N ALA A 165 6.34 16.96 23.41
CA ALA A 165 6.97 16.89 24.74
C ALA A 165 7.44 18.26 25.27
N GLY A 166 7.18 19.37 24.54
CA GLY A 166 7.60 20.72 24.91
C GLY A 166 9.09 21.03 24.67
N ILE A 167 9.79 20.15 23.95
CA ILE A 167 11.20 20.33 23.60
C ILE A 167 11.25 20.95 22.19
N LYS A 168 11.73 22.19 22.09
CA LYS A 168 11.94 22.84 20.79
C LYS A 168 13.09 22.16 20.06
N SER A 169 12.78 21.49 18.94
CA SER A 169 13.79 21.06 17.98
C SER A 169 14.27 22.28 17.20
N SER A 170 15.50 22.70 17.41
CA SER A 170 16.16 23.75 16.63
C SER A 170 16.50 23.27 15.22
#